data_829c55375aef68c9fc6daaae681751f5
#
_entry.id   829c55375aef68c9fc6daaae681751f5
#
_cell.length_a   1.000
_cell.length_b   1.000
_cell.length_c   1.000
_cell.angle_alpha   90.00
_cell.angle_beta   90.00
_cell.angle_gamma   90.00
#
_symmetry.space_group_name_H-M   'P 1'
#
loop_
_entity.id
_entity.type
_entity.pdbx_description
1 polymer ?
#
loop_
_entity_poly.entity_id
_entity_poly.type
_entity_poly.pdbx_seq_one_letter_code
_entity_poly.pdbx_strand_id
1 'polypeptide(L)'
;MISHPSRHCTVELQALPSRIGQVRRIVSAQLRYWHMHSLIDRASLGVTELLTNVHLHARPDKTCTVEIELLLERLTVSVRDHDPRLPVVDDAEPLATCGRGLAMVAAMSESWGARPDGESGKVVWFTLPTCGGLAPVTARPPRRLVEEVPAAVFAEAEHAVDLGSPQPAPARSAVAG
;
A
#
# COMPACT_ATOMS: atom_id res chain seq x y z
N MET A 1 -21.15 -8.97 22.87
CA MET A 1 -20.18 -8.52 21.83
C MET A 1 -19.24 -7.53 22.49
N ILE A 2 -17.98 -7.91 22.67
CA ILE A 2 -16.96 -7.01 23.19
C ILE A 2 -16.40 -6.26 21.99
N SER A 3 -16.85 -5.02 21.76
CA SER A 3 -16.24 -4.13 20.77
C SER A 3 -14.87 -3.73 21.29
N HIS A 4 -13.81 -4.28 20.74
CA HIS A 4 -12.47 -3.73 20.92
C HIS A 4 -12.42 -2.39 20.20
N PRO A 5 -12.19 -1.26 20.91
CA PRO A 5 -12.04 0.01 20.26
C PRO A 5 -10.81 -0.05 19.33
N SER A 6 -11.02 0.12 18.04
CA SER A 6 -9.91 0.30 17.11
C SER A 6 -9.21 1.59 17.48
N ARG A 7 -7.89 1.52 17.69
CA ARG A 7 -7.06 2.70 17.94
C ARG A 7 -6.46 3.09 16.59
N HIS A 8 -6.77 4.29 16.16
CA HIS A 8 -6.40 4.78 14.83
C HIS A 8 -5.81 6.19 14.93
N CYS A 9 -4.80 6.47 14.11
CA CYS A 9 -4.19 7.78 13.96
C CYS A 9 -3.79 7.99 12.50
N THR A 10 -4.15 9.14 11.94
CA THR A 10 -3.85 9.52 10.56
C THR A 10 -3.05 10.82 10.53
N VAL A 11 -2.04 10.88 9.69
CA VAL A 11 -1.20 12.07 9.48
C VAL A 11 -1.00 12.28 7.98
N GLU A 12 -1.41 13.44 7.48
CA GLU A 12 -1.16 13.86 6.09
C GLU A 12 0.05 14.82 6.07
N LEU A 13 0.96 14.63 5.10
CA LEU A 13 2.19 15.38 5.00
C LEU A 13 2.80 15.31 3.60
N GLN A 14 3.79 16.18 3.37
CA GLN A 14 4.76 15.96 2.31
C GLN A 14 5.97 15.21 2.88
N ALA A 15 6.39 14.14 2.22
CA ALA A 15 7.51 13.29 2.65
C ALA A 15 8.86 13.98 2.43
N LEU A 16 9.09 15.11 3.11
CA LEU A 16 10.35 15.82 3.14
C LEU A 16 11.20 15.35 4.34
N PRO A 17 12.53 15.35 4.27
CA PRO A 17 13.40 14.88 5.35
C PRO A 17 13.08 15.50 6.72
N SER A 18 12.78 16.81 6.76
CA SER A 18 12.40 17.52 7.98
C SER A 18 11.06 17.03 8.56
N ARG A 19 10.12 16.62 7.70
CA ARG A 19 8.79 16.13 8.09
C ARG A 19 8.84 14.66 8.55
N ILE A 20 9.70 13.84 7.97
CA ILE A 20 9.90 12.44 8.37
C ILE A 20 10.26 12.36 9.86
N GLY A 21 11.17 13.21 10.34
CA GLY A 21 11.50 13.28 11.75
C GLY A 21 10.33 13.68 12.66
N GLN A 22 9.40 14.51 12.17
CA GLN A 22 8.18 14.85 12.90
C GLN A 22 7.22 13.67 13.00
N VAL A 23 7.01 12.92 11.90
CA VAL A 23 6.16 11.73 11.89
C VAL A 23 6.68 10.67 12.86
N ARG A 24 7.99 10.43 12.89
CA ARG A 24 8.59 9.51 13.87
C ARG A 24 8.22 9.88 15.32
N ARG A 25 8.23 11.17 15.64
CA ARG A 25 7.83 11.64 16.99
C ARG A 25 6.34 11.43 17.24
N ILE A 26 5.48 11.67 16.24
CA ILE A 26 4.04 11.44 16.34
C ILE A 26 3.77 9.96 16.57
N VAL A 27 4.37 9.06 15.77
CA VAL A 27 4.25 7.60 15.93
C VAL A 27 4.68 7.18 17.32
N SER A 28 5.84 7.65 17.78
CA SER A 28 6.35 7.33 19.11
C SER A 28 5.42 7.82 20.23
N ALA A 29 4.89 9.03 20.12
CA ALA A 29 3.96 9.58 21.10
C ALA A 29 2.64 8.80 21.13
N GLN A 30 2.11 8.47 19.95
CA GLN A 30 0.87 7.72 19.81
C GLN A 30 1.00 6.32 20.39
N LEU A 31 2.10 5.62 20.12
CA LEU A 31 2.34 4.28 20.67
C LEU A 31 2.55 4.30 22.19
N ARG A 32 3.20 5.36 22.74
CA ARG A 32 3.25 5.56 24.21
C ARG A 32 1.87 5.75 24.81
N TYR A 33 1.04 6.56 24.18
CA TYR A 33 -0.34 6.78 24.61
C TYR A 33 -1.17 5.48 24.58
N TRP A 34 -0.89 4.61 23.62
CA TRP A 34 -1.53 3.29 23.55
C TRP A 34 -0.87 2.22 24.43
N HIS A 35 0.18 2.57 25.18
CA HIS A 35 0.97 1.67 26.02
C HIS A 35 1.70 0.56 25.22
N MET A 36 2.05 0.83 23.97
CA MET A 36 2.73 -0.09 23.06
C MET A 36 4.23 0.23 22.93
N HIS A 37 4.92 0.37 24.06
CA HIS A 37 6.34 0.80 24.13
C HIS A 37 7.27 -0.11 23.35
N SER A 38 7.04 -1.43 23.38
CA SER A 38 7.87 -2.42 22.68
C SER A 38 7.85 -2.31 21.16
N LEU A 39 6.87 -1.60 20.59
CA LEU A 39 6.71 -1.43 19.14
C LEU A 39 7.34 -0.13 18.63
N ILE A 40 7.71 0.81 19.49
CA ILE A 40 8.13 2.16 19.11
C ILE A 40 9.30 2.14 18.13
N ASP A 41 10.35 1.38 18.42
CA ASP A 41 11.57 1.37 17.60
C ASP A 41 11.29 0.77 16.22
N ARG A 42 10.60 -0.38 16.17
CA ARG A 42 10.24 -1.04 14.91
C ARG A 42 9.28 -0.19 14.07
N ALA A 43 8.25 0.36 14.69
CA ALA A 43 7.29 1.21 13.98
C ALA A 43 7.96 2.50 13.47
N SER A 44 8.82 3.14 14.28
CA SER A 44 9.57 4.33 13.89
C SER A 44 10.54 4.07 12.75
N LEU A 45 11.22 2.93 12.77
CA LEU A 45 12.09 2.51 11.68
C LEU A 45 11.28 2.27 10.41
N GLY A 46 10.24 1.43 10.46
CA GLY A 46 9.43 1.10 9.31
C GLY A 46 8.78 2.31 8.65
N VAL A 47 8.17 3.21 9.43
CA VAL A 47 7.58 4.43 8.87
C VAL A 47 8.63 5.33 8.23
N THR A 48 9.85 5.37 8.77
CA THR A 48 10.95 6.13 8.18
C THR A 48 11.30 5.58 6.80
N GLU A 49 11.43 4.25 6.66
CA GLU A 49 11.75 3.62 5.39
C GLU A 49 10.65 3.83 4.35
N LEU A 50 9.36 3.69 4.73
CA LEU A 50 8.25 3.94 3.82
C LEU A 50 8.21 5.41 3.36
N LEU A 51 8.38 6.37 4.26
CA LEU A 51 8.41 7.81 3.92
C LEU A 51 9.63 8.20 3.10
N THR A 52 10.78 7.58 3.34
CA THR A 52 11.99 7.76 2.53
C THR A 52 11.75 7.27 1.11
N ASN A 53 11.05 6.15 0.92
CA ASN A 53 10.67 5.67 -0.40
C ASN A 53 9.74 6.65 -1.12
N VAL A 54 8.75 7.23 -0.44
CA VAL A 54 7.91 8.29 -1.02
C VAL A 54 8.77 9.49 -1.41
N HIS A 55 9.68 9.95 -0.52
CA HIS A 55 10.56 11.06 -0.78
C HIS A 55 11.43 10.86 -2.02
N LEU A 56 12.02 9.70 -2.17
CA LEU A 56 12.93 9.41 -3.28
C LEU A 56 12.20 9.10 -4.58
N HIS A 57 11.13 8.34 -4.54
CA HIS A 57 10.57 7.68 -5.71
C HIS A 57 9.20 8.15 -6.13
N ALA A 58 8.33 8.66 -5.21
CA ALA A 58 6.96 9.02 -5.59
C ALA A 58 6.90 10.20 -6.56
N ARG A 59 5.99 10.11 -7.52
CA ARG A 59 5.67 11.15 -8.51
C ARG A 59 4.14 11.21 -8.68
N PRO A 60 3.53 12.34 -9.03
CA PRO A 60 4.16 13.63 -9.40
C PRO A 60 4.61 14.46 -8.20
N ASP A 61 4.10 14.18 -6.99
CA ASP A 61 4.39 14.93 -5.77
C ASP A 61 4.86 14.01 -4.63
N LYS A 62 5.13 14.59 -3.48
CA LYS A 62 5.58 13.88 -2.27
C LYS A 62 4.51 13.87 -1.18
N THR A 63 3.28 14.25 -1.52
CA THR A 63 2.16 14.21 -0.59
C THR A 63 1.80 12.77 -0.28
N CYS A 64 1.63 12.47 0.97
CA CYS A 64 1.27 11.13 1.43
C CYS A 64 0.48 11.20 2.73
N THR A 65 -0.25 10.12 3.00
CA THR A 65 -0.99 9.91 4.24
C THR A 65 -0.39 8.70 4.96
N VAL A 66 0.00 8.91 6.22
CA VAL A 66 0.43 7.84 7.13
C VAL A 66 -0.75 7.47 8.02
N GLU A 67 -1.09 6.21 8.06
CA GLU A 67 -2.11 5.66 8.94
C GLU A 67 -1.48 4.64 9.89
N ILE A 68 -1.89 4.69 11.16
CA ILE A 68 -1.46 3.77 12.20
C ILE A 68 -2.71 3.22 12.84
N GLU A 69 -2.89 1.93 12.77
CA GLU A 69 -4.04 1.23 13.32
C GLU A 69 -3.60 0.10 14.23
N LEU A 70 -4.18 0.05 15.42
CA LEU A 70 -4.03 -1.06 16.35
C LEU A 70 -5.34 -1.82 16.43
N LEU A 71 -5.37 -3.01 15.88
CA LEU A 71 -6.53 -3.90 15.84
C LEU A 71 -6.10 -5.33 16.12
N LEU A 72 -6.86 -6.03 16.99
CA LEU A 72 -6.67 -7.46 17.28
C LEU A 72 -5.21 -7.84 17.57
N GLU A 73 -4.55 -7.10 18.45
CA GLU A 73 -3.15 -7.31 18.84
C GLU A 73 -2.13 -7.18 17.70
N ARG A 74 -2.47 -6.46 16.64
CA ARG A 74 -1.59 -6.11 15.54
C ARG A 74 -1.57 -4.62 15.33
N LEU A 75 -0.37 -4.07 15.22
CA LEU A 75 -0.15 -2.71 14.78
C LEU A 75 0.08 -2.74 13.26
N THR A 76 -0.78 -2.07 12.51
CA THR A 76 -0.59 -1.82 11.09
C THR A 76 -0.14 -0.39 10.89
N VAL A 77 0.94 -0.20 10.15
CA VAL A 77 1.40 1.11 9.67
C VAL A 77 1.32 1.10 8.16
N SER A 78 0.61 2.05 7.59
CA SER A 78 0.47 2.19 6.14
C SER A 78 0.83 3.60 5.68
N VAL A 79 1.37 3.69 4.48
CA VAL A 79 1.66 4.95 3.79
C VAL A 79 1.01 4.89 2.41
N ARG A 80 0.12 5.85 2.16
CA ARG A 80 -0.55 6.07 0.89
C ARG A 80 0.10 7.24 0.18
N ASP A 81 0.45 7.10 -1.08
CA ASP A 81 0.96 8.17 -1.93
C ASP A 81 0.26 8.19 -3.30
N HIS A 82 0.54 9.22 -4.11
CA HIS A 82 -0.10 9.45 -5.41
C HIS A 82 0.69 8.87 -6.60
N ASP A 83 1.57 7.91 -6.37
CA ASP A 83 2.33 7.25 -7.44
C ASP A 83 1.84 5.80 -7.61
N PRO A 84 1.20 5.44 -8.73
CA PRO A 84 0.64 4.09 -8.92
C PRO A 84 1.71 3.00 -9.09
N ARG A 85 2.98 3.37 -9.26
CA ARG A 85 4.06 2.40 -9.44
C ARG A 85 4.35 1.66 -8.14
N LEU A 86 4.10 0.37 -8.13
CA LEU A 86 4.41 -0.47 -6.97
C LEU A 86 5.92 -0.61 -6.77
N PRO A 87 6.38 -0.66 -5.52
CA PRO A 87 7.79 -0.89 -5.24
C PRO A 87 8.20 -2.29 -5.71
N VAL A 88 9.34 -2.37 -6.36
CA VAL A 88 9.98 -3.64 -6.73
C VAL A 88 11.01 -3.95 -5.66
N VAL A 89 10.89 -5.12 -5.04
CA VAL A 89 11.93 -5.66 -4.16
C VAL A 89 12.73 -6.63 -5.00
N ASP A 90 13.95 -6.24 -5.31
CA ASP A 90 14.86 -7.08 -6.06
C ASP A 90 15.63 -7.97 -5.08
N ASP A 91 15.35 -9.26 -5.10
CA ASP A 91 16.04 -10.25 -4.25
C ASP A 91 17.48 -10.55 -4.75
N ALA A 92 17.87 -9.98 -5.91
CA ALA A 92 19.04 -10.41 -6.65
C ALA A 92 20.35 -9.64 -6.36
N GLU A 93 20.31 -8.46 -5.73
CA GLU A 93 21.54 -7.70 -5.46
C GLU A 93 21.71 -7.26 -4.00
N PRO A 94 22.52 -8.00 -3.22
CA PRO A 94 22.87 -7.62 -1.83
C PRO A 94 23.65 -6.31 -1.71
N LEU A 95 24.17 -5.77 -2.82
CA LEU A 95 25.05 -4.59 -2.84
C LEU A 95 24.38 -3.31 -3.33
N ALA A 96 23.14 -3.36 -3.84
CA ALA A 96 22.43 -2.15 -4.24
C ALA A 96 22.09 -1.29 -3.02
N THR A 97 22.52 -0.05 -3.03
CA THR A 97 22.20 0.95 -1.99
C THR A 97 20.72 1.35 -2.01
N CYS A 98 20.03 1.12 -3.13
CA CYS A 98 18.59 1.31 -3.29
C CYS A 98 17.86 -0.02 -3.07
N GLY A 99 16.81 -0.03 -2.22
CA GLY A 99 16.00 -1.23 -1.95
C GLY A 99 16.18 -1.86 -0.57
N ARG A 100 17.20 -1.48 0.20
CA ARG A 100 17.42 -2.00 1.56
C ARG A 100 16.30 -1.66 2.54
N GLY A 101 15.62 -0.53 2.35
CA GLY A 101 14.57 -0.07 3.25
C GLY A 101 13.41 -1.05 3.34
N LEU A 102 12.87 -1.49 2.21
CA LEU A 102 11.78 -2.47 2.18
C LEU A 102 12.23 -3.87 2.62
N ALA A 103 13.46 -4.28 2.32
CA ALA A 103 14.02 -5.51 2.85
C ALA A 103 14.13 -5.48 4.38
N MET A 104 14.49 -4.33 4.97
CA MET A 104 14.51 -4.13 6.41
C MET A 104 13.10 -4.16 7.00
N VAL A 105 12.12 -3.50 6.36
CA VAL A 105 10.71 -3.59 6.75
C VAL A 105 10.23 -5.04 6.72
N ALA A 106 10.55 -5.78 5.67
CA ALA A 106 10.21 -7.20 5.54
C ALA A 106 10.80 -8.05 6.68
N ALA A 107 12.07 -7.83 7.02
CA ALA A 107 12.77 -8.60 8.05
C ALA A 107 12.23 -8.36 9.47
N MET A 108 11.71 -7.15 9.77
CA MET A 108 11.26 -6.79 11.11
C MET A 108 9.75 -6.92 11.33
N SER A 109 8.97 -7.10 10.27
CA SER A 109 7.51 -7.16 10.32
C SER A 109 6.98 -8.60 10.29
N GLU A 110 5.78 -8.81 10.83
CA GLU A 110 5.04 -10.07 10.67
C GLU A 110 4.60 -10.26 9.22
N SER A 111 4.16 -9.19 8.60
CA SER A 111 3.79 -9.13 7.19
C SER A 111 3.96 -7.70 6.66
N TRP A 112 4.15 -7.58 5.36
CA TRP A 112 4.19 -6.31 4.67
C TRP A 112 3.68 -6.49 3.24
N GLY A 113 3.30 -5.41 2.59
CA GLY A 113 2.83 -5.47 1.21
C GLY A 113 2.67 -4.10 0.60
N ALA A 114 2.36 -4.11 -0.69
CA ALA A 114 1.98 -2.93 -1.45
C ALA A 114 0.81 -3.28 -2.36
N ARG A 115 -0.13 -2.36 -2.49
CA ARG A 115 -1.28 -2.50 -3.37
C ARG A 115 -1.59 -1.19 -4.09
N PRO A 116 -2.18 -1.24 -5.28
CA PRO A 116 -2.71 -0.04 -5.93
C PRO A 116 -3.81 0.61 -5.06
N ASP A 117 -3.94 1.92 -5.16
CA ASP A 117 -4.98 2.71 -4.55
C ASP A 117 -5.67 3.57 -5.63
N GLY A 118 -6.66 2.98 -6.29
CA GLY A 118 -7.24 3.54 -7.49
C GLY A 118 -6.26 3.56 -8.67
N GLU A 119 -6.49 4.50 -9.60
CA GLU A 119 -5.68 4.63 -10.81
C GLU A 119 -4.40 5.45 -10.61
N SER A 120 -4.32 6.24 -9.56
CA SER A 120 -3.28 7.26 -9.39
C SER A 120 -2.50 7.17 -8.09
N GLY A 121 -2.57 6.06 -7.38
CA GLY A 121 -1.89 5.93 -6.10
C GLY A 121 -1.55 4.49 -5.73
N LYS A 122 -0.88 4.36 -4.58
CA LYS A 122 -0.61 3.07 -3.93
C LYS A 122 -0.62 3.20 -2.42
N VAL A 123 -0.82 2.08 -1.75
CA VAL A 123 -0.61 1.92 -0.31
C VAL A 123 0.49 0.89 -0.09
N VAL A 124 1.49 1.26 0.69
CA VAL A 124 2.52 0.34 1.20
C VAL A 124 2.34 0.23 2.72
N TRP A 125 2.35 -0.98 3.24
CA TRP A 125 2.04 -1.24 4.64
C TRP A 125 2.90 -2.34 5.24
N PHE A 126 2.98 -2.38 6.56
CA PHE A 126 3.54 -3.48 7.33
C PHE A 126 2.79 -3.67 8.65
N THR A 127 2.87 -4.88 9.22
CA THR A 127 2.25 -5.23 10.51
C THR A 127 3.28 -5.69 11.53
N LEU A 128 3.04 -5.32 12.78
CA LEU A 128 3.82 -5.75 13.93
C LEU A 128 2.89 -6.38 14.97
N PRO A 129 3.19 -7.58 15.51
CA PRO A 129 2.42 -8.17 16.59
C PRO A 129 2.69 -7.42 17.90
N THR A 130 1.65 -7.23 18.72
CA THR A 130 1.73 -6.52 20.01
C THR A 130 2.28 -7.41 21.12
N CYS A 131 1.94 -8.70 21.09
CA CYS A 131 2.48 -9.67 22.03
C CYS A 131 3.88 -10.08 21.60
N GLY A 132 4.86 -9.87 22.47
CA GLY A 132 6.26 -10.17 22.23
C GLY A 132 6.53 -11.68 22.19
N GLY A 133 6.25 -12.27 21.06
CA GLY A 133 6.95 -13.45 20.61
C GLY A 133 8.02 -12.96 19.65
N LEU A 134 9.27 -12.98 20.10
CA LEU A 134 10.37 -13.23 19.18
C LEU A 134 10.07 -14.58 18.57
N ALA A 135 9.28 -14.62 17.50
CA ALA A 135 9.31 -15.78 16.63
C ALA A 135 10.78 -15.92 16.23
N PRO A 136 11.39 -17.09 16.41
CA PRO A 136 12.73 -17.30 15.90
C PRO A 136 12.67 -16.94 14.43
N VAL A 137 13.65 -16.20 13.97
CA VAL A 137 13.85 -15.87 12.56
C VAL A 137 14.14 -17.20 11.85
N THR A 138 13.11 -18.00 11.66
CA THR A 138 13.12 -19.00 10.62
C THR A 138 12.90 -18.17 9.36
N ALA A 139 13.94 -18.11 8.55
CA ALA A 139 13.97 -17.44 7.27
C ALA A 139 12.93 -18.06 6.33
N ARG A 140 11.66 -17.72 6.56
CA ARG A 140 10.61 -17.93 5.62
C ARG A 140 10.43 -16.59 4.92
N PRO A 141 10.67 -16.50 3.62
CA PRO A 141 10.45 -15.25 2.90
C PRO A 141 9.03 -14.77 3.18
N PRO A 142 8.84 -13.49 3.51
CA PRO A 142 7.52 -12.94 3.76
C PRO A 142 6.67 -13.21 2.53
N ARG A 143 5.53 -13.85 2.76
CA ARG A 143 4.58 -14.16 1.70
C ARG A 143 4.12 -12.82 1.11
N ARG A 144 4.56 -12.53 -0.10
CA ARG A 144 4.09 -11.41 -0.90
C ARG A 144 2.60 -11.65 -1.14
N LEU A 145 1.74 -11.03 -0.34
CA LEU A 145 0.32 -10.95 -0.65
C LEU A 145 0.17 -9.86 -1.71
N VAL A 146 0.53 -10.19 -2.94
CA VAL A 146 -0.09 -9.57 -4.09
C VAL A 146 -1.49 -10.17 -4.09
N GLU A 147 -2.47 -9.42 -3.67
CA GLU A 147 -3.86 -9.77 -3.89
C GLU A 147 -4.06 -9.74 -5.41
N GLU A 148 -3.86 -10.89 -6.06
CA GLU A 148 -4.35 -11.10 -7.41
C GLU A 148 -5.86 -10.98 -7.31
N VAL A 149 -6.39 -9.85 -7.80
CA VAL A 149 -7.80 -9.74 -8.10
C VAL A 149 -8.05 -10.82 -9.15
N PRO A 150 -8.87 -11.86 -8.86
CA PRO A 150 -9.10 -12.91 -9.84
C PRO A 150 -9.69 -12.28 -11.08
N ALA A 151 -9.12 -12.58 -12.24
CA ALA A 151 -9.52 -12.08 -13.56
C ALA A 151 -11.00 -12.40 -13.93
N ALA A 152 -11.73 -13.05 -13.07
CA ALA A 152 -13.14 -13.41 -13.24
C ALA A 152 -14.12 -12.23 -13.11
N VAL A 153 -13.69 -11.05 -12.63
CA VAL A 153 -14.58 -9.89 -12.49
C VAL A 153 -14.69 -9.07 -13.79
N PHE A 154 -13.83 -9.33 -14.78
CA PHE A 154 -13.87 -8.63 -16.08
C PHE A 154 -14.56 -9.39 -17.19
N ALA A 155 -15.08 -10.61 -16.95
CA ALA A 155 -15.71 -11.43 -17.99
C ALA A 155 -17.23 -11.22 -18.16
N GLU A 156 -17.89 -10.42 -17.32
CA GLU A 156 -19.35 -10.22 -17.41
C GLU A 156 -19.81 -8.87 -18.02
N ALA A 157 -18.88 -8.06 -18.54
CA ALA A 157 -19.24 -6.78 -19.16
C ALA A 157 -19.30 -6.78 -20.71
N GLU A 158 -19.05 -7.90 -21.37
CA GLU A 158 -19.04 -7.96 -22.84
C GLU A 158 -20.27 -8.66 -23.48
N HIS A 159 -21.34 -8.89 -22.73
CA HIS A 159 -22.55 -9.51 -23.28
C HIS A 159 -23.81 -8.67 -23.03
N ALA A 160 -23.81 -7.43 -23.43
CA ALA A 160 -25.06 -6.68 -23.68
C ALA A 160 -24.75 -5.40 -24.44
N VAL A 161 -24.67 -5.45 -25.75
CA VAL A 161 -25.29 -4.49 -26.69
C VAL A 161 -25.06 -5.01 -28.12
N ASP A 162 -25.81 -6.01 -28.52
CA ASP A 162 -26.12 -6.22 -29.93
C ASP A 162 -27.35 -5.35 -30.26
N LEU A 163 -27.12 -4.12 -30.64
CA LEU A 163 -28.13 -3.27 -31.26
C LEU A 163 -27.85 -3.21 -32.76
N GLY A 164 -28.59 -4.07 -33.47
CA GLY A 164 -28.97 -4.04 -34.86
C GLY A 164 -28.27 -3.03 -35.77
N SER A 165 -27.44 -3.53 -36.67
CA SER A 165 -26.99 -2.79 -37.84
C SER A 165 -28.18 -2.35 -38.66
N PRO A 166 -28.29 -1.07 -39.07
CA PRO A 166 -29.32 -0.65 -40.01
C PRO A 166 -28.98 -1.17 -41.40
N GLN A 167 -29.92 -1.91 -41.97
CA GLN A 167 -29.93 -2.37 -43.36
C GLN A 167 -29.91 -1.17 -44.32
N PRO A 168 -29.11 -1.15 -45.39
CA PRO A 168 -29.16 -0.13 -46.42
C PRO A 168 -30.42 -0.29 -47.28
N ALA A 169 -31.16 0.79 -47.47
CA ALA A 169 -32.32 0.89 -48.31
C ALA A 169 -31.98 0.66 -49.81
N PRO A 170 -32.85 0.03 -50.59
CA PRO A 170 -32.61 -0.24 -52.02
C PRO A 170 -32.66 1.04 -52.84
N ALA A 171 -31.70 1.19 -53.73
CA ALA A 171 -31.62 2.26 -54.72
C ALA A 171 -32.82 2.23 -55.66
N ARG A 172 -33.57 3.34 -55.78
CA ARG A 172 -34.54 3.52 -56.82
C ARG A 172 -33.89 3.99 -58.10
N SER A 173 -33.96 3.16 -59.13
CA SER A 173 -33.63 3.51 -60.50
C SER A 173 -34.57 4.61 -61.02
N ALA A 174 -34.01 5.73 -61.41
CA ALA A 174 -34.68 6.74 -62.18
C ALA A 174 -34.51 6.34 -63.65
N VAL A 175 -35.64 6.03 -64.33
CA VAL A 175 -35.74 5.84 -65.76
C VAL A 175 -36.00 7.24 -66.34
N ALA A 176 -35.15 7.58 -67.30
CA ALA A 176 -35.31 8.78 -68.13
C ALA A 176 -36.51 8.62 -69.12
N GLY A 177 -37.20 9.66 -69.32
CA GLY A 177 -38.13 9.94 -70.36
C GLY A 177 -38.04 11.41 -70.76
#